data_6988537550c2c9b0e0da7e086d2003f6
#
_entry.id   6988537550c2c9b0e0da7e086d2003f6
#
_cell.length_a   1.000
_cell.length_b   1.000
_cell.length_c   1.000
_cell.angle_alpha   90.00
_cell.angle_beta   90.00
_cell.angle_gamma   90.00
#
_symmetry.space_group_name_H-M   'P 1'
#
loop_
_entity.id
_entity.type
_entity.pdbx_description
1 polymer ?
#
loop_
_entity_poly.entity_id
_entity_poly.type
_entity_poly.pdbx_seq_one_letter_code
_entity_poly.pdbx_strand_id
1 'polypeptide(L)'
;FEEDIDYLIVDMAAGISPTVLAFMAACQRRFIVVKDDPSSIADAYGTIKVLSQDYDVDEIYLIPNAVSSQADGQMLYDRINKVCAQFLNRSVHFLGAIENDDQILKAHKKYMPVVEFAPASAGARDFRRLAEATQRLSPIETASGGLQFFVERLLLA
;
A
#
# COMPACT_ATOMS: atom_id res chain seq x y z
N PHE A 1 -15.08 -11.95 16.78
CA PHE A 1 -14.53 -12.87 15.76
C PHE A 1 -13.89 -14.03 16.52
N GLU A 2 -14.48 -15.21 16.43
CA GLU A 2 -13.94 -16.45 17.02
C GLU A 2 -13.03 -17.23 16.04
N GLU A 3 -12.83 -16.71 14.82
CA GLU A 3 -12.01 -17.33 13.80
C GLU A 3 -10.61 -16.69 13.80
N ASP A 4 -9.57 -17.52 13.68
CA ASP A 4 -8.20 -17.06 13.50
C ASP A 4 -8.08 -16.34 12.15
N ILE A 5 -7.85 -15.04 12.17
CA ILE A 5 -7.66 -14.21 10.98
C ILE A 5 -6.17 -13.95 10.79
N ASP A 6 -5.60 -14.46 9.70
CA ASP A 6 -4.19 -14.20 9.35
C ASP A 6 -3.95 -12.76 8.88
N TYR A 7 -4.87 -12.22 8.07
CA TYR A 7 -4.79 -10.88 7.49
C TYR A 7 -6.12 -10.16 7.50
N LEU A 8 -6.13 -8.92 7.97
CA LEU A 8 -7.23 -7.97 7.80
C LEU A 8 -6.78 -6.89 6.82
N ILE A 9 -7.43 -6.82 5.65
CA ILE A 9 -7.16 -5.79 4.65
C ILE A 9 -8.26 -4.73 4.74
N VAL A 10 -7.85 -3.47 4.97
CA VAL A 10 -8.75 -2.32 5.02
C VAL A 10 -8.54 -1.51 3.75
N ASP A 11 -9.51 -1.58 2.83
CA ASP A 11 -9.52 -0.80 1.59
C ASP A 11 -10.02 0.63 1.86
N MET A 12 -9.17 1.62 1.61
CA MET A 12 -9.42 3.01 1.95
C MET A 12 -9.52 3.88 0.70
N ALA A 13 -10.43 4.84 0.73
CA ALA A 13 -10.47 5.87 -0.29
C ALA A 13 -9.16 6.68 -0.32
N ALA A 14 -8.82 7.22 -1.49
CA ALA A 14 -7.71 8.16 -1.63
C ALA A 14 -8.00 9.46 -0.85
N GLY A 15 -6.93 10.12 -0.39
CA GLY A 15 -6.99 11.43 0.27
C GLY A 15 -6.58 11.40 1.74
N ILE A 16 -6.67 12.56 2.35
CA ILE A 16 -6.20 12.86 3.71
C ILE A 16 -7.35 13.22 4.66
N SER A 17 -8.54 12.63 4.46
CA SER A 17 -9.64 12.88 5.41
C SER A 17 -9.29 12.30 6.79
N PRO A 18 -9.78 12.91 7.90
CA PRO A 18 -9.49 12.42 9.24
C PRO A 18 -9.79 10.94 9.43
N THR A 19 -10.89 10.47 8.85
CA THR A 19 -11.27 9.04 8.92
C THR A 19 -10.24 8.15 8.24
N VAL A 20 -9.79 8.50 7.02
CA VAL A 20 -8.76 7.73 6.29
C VAL A 20 -7.47 7.68 7.09
N LEU A 21 -7.02 8.83 7.60
CA LEU A 21 -5.78 8.92 8.37
C LEU A 21 -5.85 8.13 9.68
N ALA A 22 -6.98 8.18 10.40
CA ALA A 22 -7.18 7.42 11.63
C ALA A 22 -7.09 5.91 11.38
N PHE A 23 -7.76 5.40 10.32
CA PHE A 23 -7.64 3.99 9.94
C PHE A 23 -6.22 3.62 9.52
N MET A 24 -5.57 4.45 8.70
CA MET A 24 -4.17 4.19 8.30
C MET A 24 -3.23 4.19 9.50
N ALA A 25 -3.40 5.10 10.47
CA ALA A 25 -2.59 5.14 11.68
C ALA A 25 -2.82 3.90 12.57
N ALA A 26 -4.05 3.39 12.62
CA ALA A 26 -4.40 2.19 13.37
C ALA A 26 -3.90 0.89 12.74
N CYS A 27 -3.70 0.84 11.41
CA CYS A 27 -3.19 -0.34 10.73
C CYS A 27 -1.74 -0.65 11.12
N GLN A 28 -1.39 -1.91 11.10
CA GLN A 28 -0.01 -2.38 11.33
C GLN A 28 0.89 -2.12 10.12
N ARG A 29 0.35 -2.20 8.90
CA ARG A 29 1.04 -1.99 7.62
C ARG A 29 0.25 -0.98 6.79
N ARG A 30 0.95 -0.08 6.10
CA ARG A 30 0.35 0.94 5.25
C ARG A 30 0.90 0.78 3.85
N PHE A 31 0.01 0.49 2.92
CA PHE A 31 0.33 0.37 1.50
C PHE A 31 -0.28 1.55 0.76
N ILE A 32 0.55 2.32 0.07
CA ILE A 32 0.10 3.44 -0.76
C ILE A 32 0.29 3.04 -2.22
N VAL A 33 -0.82 2.94 -2.93
CA VAL A 33 -0.83 2.68 -4.36
C VAL A 33 -0.70 4.00 -5.10
N VAL A 34 0.26 4.12 -6.01
CA VAL A 34 0.56 5.37 -6.71
C VAL A 34 0.75 5.12 -8.20
N LYS A 35 0.16 5.98 -9.04
CA LYS A 35 0.39 6.02 -10.48
C LYS A 35 1.42 7.08 -10.84
N ASP A 36 2.04 6.94 -12.02
CA ASP A 36 2.96 7.95 -12.55
C ASP A 36 2.20 9.11 -13.21
N ASP A 37 1.42 9.81 -12.41
CA ASP A 37 0.76 11.06 -12.78
C ASP A 37 0.88 12.09 -11.64
N PRO A 38 0.88 13.40 -11.96
CA PRO A 38 1.13 14.45 -10.98
C PRO A 38 0.15 14.45 -9.80
N SER A 39 -1.14 14.15 -10.03
CA SER A 39 -2.15 14.16 -8.98
C SER A 39 -1.96 12.99 -8.02
N SER A 40 -1.75 11.79 -8.54
CA SER A 40 -1.50 10.59 -7.72
C SER A 40 -0.22 10.73 -6.89
N ILE A 41 0.84 11.31 -7.46
CA ILE A 41 2.09 11.56 -6.74
C ILE A 41 1.89 12.59 -5.63
N ALA A 42 1.15 13.68 -5.90
CA ALA A 42 0.85 14.71 -4.90
C ALA A 42 0.01 14.14 -3.75
N ASP A 43 -1.01 13.34 -4.05
CA ASP A 43 -1.86 12.69 -3.05
C ASP A 43 -1.06 11.69 -2.20
N ALA A 44 -0.22 10.86 -2.82
CA ALA A 44 0.67 9.95 -2.12
C ALA A 44 1.62 10.70 -1.17
N TYR A 45 2.28 11.75 -1.66
CA TYR A 45 3.17 12.57 -0.84
C TYR A 45 2.43 13.26 0.30
N GLY A 46 1.24 13.82 0.05
CA GLY A 46 0.40 14.46 1.07
C GLY A 46 0.02 13.48 2.19
N THR A 47 -0.38 12.27 1.81
CA THR A 47 -0.71 11.19 2.76
C THR A 47 0.51 10.78 3.59
N ILE A 48 1.67 10.56 2.95
CA ILE A 48 2.93 10.22 3.64
C ILE A 48 3.30 11.32 4.62
N LYS A 49 3.22 12.60 4.19
CA LYS A 49 3.57 13.75 5.02
C LYS A 49 2.74 13.78 6.30
N VAL A 50 1.42 13.71 6.18
CA VAL A 50 0.51 13.78 7.34
C VAL A 50 0.70 12.58 8.26
N LEU A 51 0.78 11.37 7.71
CA LEU A 51 1.04 10.16 8.52
C LEU A 51 2.37 10.24 9.28
N SER A 52 3.42 10.74 8.64
CA SER A 52 4.75 10.82 9.27
C SER A 52 4.84 11.96 10.29
N GLN A 53 4.20 13.12 10.04
CA GLN A 53 4.34 14.30 10.88
C GLN A 53 3.32 14.35 12.03
N ASP A 54 2.07 13.96 11.75
CA ASP A 54 0.97 14.13 12.70
C ASP A 54 0.68 12.84 13.48
N TYR A 55 1.03 11.66 12.92
CA TYR A 55 0.77 10.35 13.51
C TYR A 55 2.04 9.56 13.85
N ASP A 56 3.22 10.10 13.58
CA ASP A 56 4.54 9.46 13.79
C ASP A 56 4.64 8.05 13.19
N VAL A 57 4.07 7.89 11.99
CA VAL A 57 4.08 6.63 11.25
C VAL A 57 5.36 6.53 10.42
N ASP A 58 6.17 5.50 10.67
CA ASP A 58 7.45 5.28 9.99
C ASP A 58 7.37 4.23 8.86
N GLU A 59 6.56 3.18 9.03
CA GLU A 59 6.47 2.08 8.07
C GLU A 59 5.38 2.32 7.04
N ILE A 60 5.76 2.87 5.89
CA ILE A 60 4.90 3.09 4.72
C ILE A 60 5.53 2.42 3.51
N TYR A 61 4.74 1.63 2.79
CA TYR A 61 5.15 0.90 1.60
C TYR A 61 4.48 1.48 0.37
N LEU A 62 5.26 1.76 -0.67
CA LEU A 62 4.75 2.21 -1.97
C LEU A 62 4.57 1.03 -2.93
N ILE A 63 3.48 1.08 -3.67
CA ILE A 63 3.15 0.16 -4.76
C ILE A 63 2.88 0.99 -6.02
N PRO A 64 3.91 1.27 -6.85
CA PRO A 64 3.69 1.81 -8.18
C PRO A 64 2.74 0.94 -9.00
N ASN A 65 1.70 1.55 -9.55
CA ASN A 65 0.63 0.83 -10.26
C ASN A 65 0.44 1.35 -11.68
N ALA A 66 0.09 0.44 -12.58
CA ALA A 66 -0.10 0.69 -14.00
C ALA A 66 1.14 1.30 -14.68
N VAL A 67 2.31 0.85 -14.28
CA VAL A 67 3.60 1.26 -14.85
C VAL A 67 3.90 0.49 -16.14
N SER A 68 4.78 1.03 -17.01
CA SER A 68 5.12 0.38 -18.27
C SER A 68 6.06 -0.82 -18.07
N SER A 69 6.88 -0.79 -17.02
CA SER A 69 7.80 -1.87 -16.64
C SER A 69 8.12 -1.85 -15.16
N GLN A 70 8.71 -2.92 -14.64
CA GLN A 70 9.22 -2.97 -13.25
C GLN A 70 10.29 -1.89 -13.00
N ALA A 71 11.11 -1.57 -14.01
CA ALA A 71 12.11 -0.52 -13.94
C ALA A 71 11.47 0.88 -13.78
N ASP A 72 10.38 1.16 -14.53
CA ASP A 72 9.64 2.41 -14.39
C ASP A 72 8.99 2.51 -13.00
N GLY A 73 8.49 1.39 -12.47
CA GLY A 73 7.98 1.32 -11.10
C GLY A 73 9.05 1.66 -10.06
N GLN A 74 10.25 1.12 -10.21
CA GLN A 74 11.38 1.46 -9.35
C GLN A 74 11.76 2.94 -9.46
N MET A 75 11.81 3.50 -10.68
CA MET A 75 12.10 4.92 -10.88
C MET A 75 11.05 5.84 -10.25
N LEU A 76 9.77 5.49 -10.34
CA LEU A 76 8.69 6.24 -9.69
C LEU A 76 8.85 6.22 -8.17
N TYR A 77 9.10 5.05 -7.58
CA TYR A 77 9.39 4.92 -6.17
C TYR A 77 10.60 5.78 -5.75
N ASP A 78 11.73 5.65 -6.46
CA ASP A 78 12.97 6.39 -6.12
C ASP A 78 12.75 7.91 -6.11
N ARG A 79 11.95 8.41 -7.06
CA ARG A 79 11.57 9.82 -7.16
C ARG A 79 10.79 10.28 -5.93
N ILE A 80 9.78 9.51 -5.51
CA ILE A 80 8.95 9.83 -4.35
C ILE A 80 9.77 9.71 -3.06
N ASN A 81 10.54 8.62 -2.91
CA ASN A 81 11.35 8.39 -1.73
C ASN A 81 12.41 9.50 -1.54
N LYS A 82 13.02 9.96 -2.63
CA LYS A 82 13.97 11.09 -2.59
C LYS A 82 13.31 12.36 -2.04
N VAL A 83 12.09 12.68 -2.47
CA VAL A 83 11.34 13.84 -1.98
C VAL A 83 10.98 13.66 -0.49
N CYS A 84 10.52 12.48 -0.09
CA CYS A 84 10.21 12.18 1.31
C CYS A 84 11.47 12.30 2.20
N ALA A 85 12.59 11.74 1.77
CA ALA A 85 13.85 11.85 2.50
C ALA A 85 14.31 13.31 2.65
N GLN A 86 14.22 14.09 1.58
CA GLN A 86 14.68 15.48 1.55
C GLN A 86 13.81 16.42 2.41
N PHE A 87 12.49 16.29 2.37
CA PHE A 87 11.58 17.26 2.96
C PHE A 87 10.91 16.78 4.25
N LEU A 88 10.82 15.48 4.46
CA LEU A 88 10.19 14.90 5.66
C LEU A 88 11.22 14.25 6.59
N ASN A 89 12.46 14.10 6.15
CA ASN A 89 13.49 13.30 6.84
C ASN A 89 13.02 11.87 7.14
N ARG A 90 12.23 11.30 6.23
CA ARG A 90 11.63 9.96 6.32
C ARG A 90 11.84 9.24 5.00
N SER A 91 12.00 7.93 5.06
CA SER A 91 12.06 7.06 3.90
C SER A 91 10.81 6.18 3.84
N VAL A 92 10.37 5.89 2.64
CA VAL A 92 9.32 4.90 2.39
C VAL A 92 9.94 3.65 1.80
N HIS A 93 9.21 2.54 1.80
CA HIS A 93 9.70 1.25 1.33
C HIS A 93 9.07 0.89 -0.01
N PHE A 94 9.85 0.28 -0.90
CA PHE A 94 9.32 -0.31 -2.13
C PHE A 94 8.80 -1.71 -1.84
N LEU A 95 7.52 -1.97 -2.09
CA LEU A 95 6.96 -3.32 -1.93
C LEU A 95 7.05 -4.12 -3.24
N GLY A 96 6.84 -3.46 -4.36
CA GLY A 96 6.79 -4.01 -5.71
C GLY A 96 5.98 -3.10 -6.60
N ALA A 97 5.91 -3.39 -7.89
CA ALA A 97 5.12 -2.63 -8.85
C ALA A 97 4.15 -3.53 -9.62
N ILE A 98 3.05 -2.95 -10.10
CA ILE A 98 2.08 -3.61 -10.97
C ILE A 98 2.19 -2.99 -12.36
N GLU A 99 2.55 -3.79 -13.34
CA GLU A 99 2.61 -3.36 -14.72
C GLU A 99 1.20 -3.16 -15.30
N ASN A 100 1.11 -2.24 -16.26
CA ASN A 100 -0.11 -2.04 -17.02
C ASN A 100 -0.43 -3.30 -17.85
N ASP A 101 -1.54 -3.95 -17.53
CA ASP A 101 -1.97 -5.21 -18.17
C ASP A 101 -3.46 -5.16 -18.44
N ASP A 102 -3.83 -5.24 -19.71
CA ASP A 102 -5.23 -5.26 -20.15
C ASP A 102 -6.04 -6.41 -19.52
N GLN A 103 -5.39 -7.49 -19.10
CA GLN A 103 -6.07 -8.60 -18.44
C GLN A 103 -6.64 -8.20 -17.07
N ILE A 104 -6.02 -7.25 -16.36
CA ILE A 104 -6.57 -6.70 -15.10
C ILE A 104 -7.92 -6.05 -15.38
N LEU A 105 -7.99 -5.19 -16.41
CA LEU A 105 -9.23 -4.51 -16.75
C LEU A 105 -10.31 -5.50 -17.27
N LYS A 106 -9.92 -6.52 -18.03
CA LYS A 106 -10.84 -7.56 -18.51
C LYS A 106 -11.37 -8.41 -17.35
N ALA A 107 -10.53 -8.79 -16.41
CA ALA A 107 -10.90 -9.52 -15.19
C ALA A 107 -11.89 -8.71 -14.34
N HIS A 108 -11.60 -7.43 -14.12
CA HIS A 108 -12.49 -6.52 -13.39
C HIS A 108 -13.89 -6.45 -14.02
N LYS A 109 -13.99 -6.34 -15.35
CA LYS A 109 -15.28 -6.36 -16.09
C LYS A 109 -16.04 -7.68 -15.93
N LYS A 110 -15.37 -8.75 -15.54
CA LYS A 110 -15.96 -10.08 -15.28
C LYS A 110 -16.18 -10.34 -13.79
N TYR A 111 -15.90 -9.36 -12.91
CA TYR A 111 -15.96 -9.50 -11.47
C TYR A 111 -15.11 -10.67 -10.95
N MET A 112 -13.94 -10.87 -11.57
CA MET A 112 -12.99 -11.92 -11.22
C MET A 112 -11.63 -11.36 -10.87
N PRO A 113 -10.90 -11.93 -9.90
CA PRO A 113 -9.50 -11.60 -9.69
C PRO A 113 -8.66 -11.94 -10.93
N VAL A 114 -7.71 -11.07 -11.31
CA VAL A 114 -6.84 -11.34 -12.47
C VAL A 114 -5.99 -12.58 -12.28
N VAL A 115 -5.66 -12.94 -11.04
CA VAL A 115 -4.89 -14.15 -10.71
C VAL A 115 -5.61 -15.45 -11.03
N GLU A 116 -6.94 -15.42 -11.11
CA GLU A 116 -7.80 -16.52 -11.51
C GLU A 116 -8.17 -16.40 -13.00
N PHE A 117 -8.51 -15.19 -13.45
CA PHE A 117 -8.96 -14.92 -14.82
C PHE A 117 -7.84 -15.16 -15.86
N ALA A 118 -6.63 -14.67 -15.58
CA ALA A 118 -5.48 -14.76 -16.47
C ALA A 118 -4.19 -15.05 -15.70
N PRO A 119 -4.03 -16.25 -15.12
CA PRO A 119 -2.95 -16.56 -14.18
C PRO A 119 -1.53 -16.42 -14.75
N ALA A 120 -1.37 -16.50 -16.06
CA ALA A 120 -0.08 -16.34 -16.76
C ALA A 120 0.23 -14.88 -17.16
N SER A 121 -0.69 -13.94 -16.95
CA SER A 121 -0.51 -12.53 -17.31
C SER A 121 0.55 -11.83 -16.46
N ALA A 122 1.07 -10.71 -16.94
CA ALA A 122 2.02 -9.86 -16.21
C ALA A 122 1.41 -9.38 -14.90
N GLY A 123 0.21 -8.82 -14.95
CA GLY A 123 -0.50 -8.35 -13.77
C GLY A 123 -0.72 -9.44 -12.72
N ALA A 124 -1.13 -10.65 -13.14
CA ALA A 124 -1.31 -11.76 -12.23
C ALA A 124 0.00 -12.19 -11.54
N ARG A 125 1.13 -12.15 -12.27
CA ARG A 125 2.46 -12.40 -11.68
C ARG A 125 2.84 -11.34 -10.67
N ASP A 126 2.57 -10.07 -10.99
CA ASP A 126 2.90 -8.95 -10.10
C ASP A 126 2.10 -8.99 -8.80
N PHE A 127 0.80 -9.29 -8.87
CA PHE A 127 -0.02 -9.48 -7.66
C PHE A 127 0.51 -10.63 -6.78
N ARG A 128 0.92 -11.76 -7.39
CA ARG A 128 1.54 -12.86 -6.60
C ARG A 128 2.86 -12.43 -5.95
N ARG A 129 3.72 -11.68 -6.67
CA ARG A 129 4.96 -11.12 -6.11
C ARG A 129 4.70 -10.18 -4.95
N LEU A 130 3.68 -9.32 -5.07
CA LEU A 130 3.27 -8.44 -3.97
C LEU A 130 2.79 -9.22 -2.75
N ALA A 131 1.99 -10.26 -2.95
CA ALA A 131 1.54 -11.14 -1.86
C ALA A 131 2.73 -11.82 -1.17
N GLU A 132 3.67 -12.38 -1.94
CA GLU A 132 4.89 -12.99 -1.40
C GLU A 132 5.76 -11.95 -0.67
N ALA A 133 5.92 -10.75 -1.22
CA ALA A 133 6.67 -9.68 -0.57
C ALA A 133 6.03 -9.28 0.75
N THR A 134 4.70 -9.18 0.79
CA THR A 134 3.95 -8.87 2.02
C THR A 134 4.15 -9.95 3.09
N GLN A 135 4.12 -11.22 2.71
CA GLN A 135 4.35 -12.33 3.64
C GLN A 135 5.77 -12.37 4.21
N ARG A 136 6.76 -11.85 3.47
CA ARG A 136 8.17 -11.79 3.91
C ARG A 136 8.48 -10.59 4.79
N LEU A 137 7.55 -9.64 4.95
CA LEU A 137 7.75 -8.51 5.87
C LEU A 137 7.90 -9.06 7.29
N SER A 138 8.89 -8.53 8.02
CA SER A 138 9.17 -8.96 9.39
C SER A 138 7.91 -8.86 10.26
N PRO A 139 7.69 -9.81 11.19
CA PRO A 139 6.62 -9.68 12.17
C PRO A 139 6.72 -8.34 12.90
N ILE A 140 5.59 -7.74 13.22
CA ILE A 140 5.55 -6.50 13.99
C ILE A 140 5.68 -6.87 15.46
N GLU A 141 6.84 -6.62 16.05
CA GLU A 141 7.17 -7.03 17.42
C GLU A 141 6.26 -6.39 18.50
N THR A 142 5.62 -5.27 18.20
CA THR A 142 4.76 -4.54 19.14
C THR A 142 3.28 -4.88 19.07
N ALA A 143 2.88 -5.73 18.14
CA ALA A 143 1.50 -6.12 17.96
C ALA A 143 1.13 -7.34 18.81
N SER A 144 1.07 -7.17 20.10
CA SER A 144 0.35 -8.13 20.94
C SER A 144 -1.16 -7.85 20.80
N GLY A 145 -1.85 -8.59 19.95
CA GLY A 145 -3.29 -8.61 20.02
C GLY A 145 -4.06 -8.12 18.81
N GLY A 146 -4.01 -8.81 17.72
CA GLY A 146 -5.02 -8.94 16.68
C GLY A 146 -5.98 -7.75 16.45
N LEU A 147 -7.23 -8.06 16.22
CA LEU A 147 -8.30 -7.08 15.97
C LEU A 147 -8.51 -6.09 17.12
N GLN A 148 -8.32 -6.53 18.37
CA GLN A 148 -8.47 -5.69 19.55
C GLN A 148 -7.48 -4.53 19.54
N PHE A 149 -6.23 -4.79 19.19
CA PHE A 149 -5.20 -3.75 19.09
C PHE A 149 -5.51 -2.72 17.99
N PHE A 150 -6.05 -3.16 16.84
CA PHE A 150 -6.50 -2.26 15.78
C PHE A 150 -7.63 -1.35 16.26
N VAL A 151 -8.64 -1.92 16.95
CA VAL A 151 -9.78 -1.16 17.49
C VAL A 151 -9.33 -0.18 18.57
N GLU A 152 -8.45 -0.58 19.47
CA GLU A 152 -7.89 0.30 20.50
C GLU A 152 -7.14 1.49 19.88
N ARG A 153 -6.28 1.27 18.89
CA ARG A 153 -5.57 2.35 18.20
C ARG A 153 -6.49 3.27 17.41
N LEU A 154 -7.55 2.72 16.81
CA LEU A 154 -8.54 3.51 16.09
C LEU A 154 -9.33 4.44 17.02
N LEU A 155 -9.58 4.04 18.27
CA LEU A 155 -10.29 4.86 19.25
C LEU A 155 -9.40 5.95 19.87
N LEU A 156 -8.08 5.81 19.78
CA LEU A 156 -7.10 6.76 20.32
C LEU A 156 -6.57 7.76 19.28
N ALA A 157 -6.85 7.53 18.01
CA ALA A 157 -6.46 8.39 16.89
C ALA A 157 -7.54 9.44 16.57
#